data_316dec959727119619a002a6f15c39d2
#
_entry.id   316dec959727119619a002a6f15c39d2
#
_cell.length_a   1.000
_cell.length_b   1.000
_cell.length_c   1.000
_cell.angle_alpha   90.00
_cell.angle_beta   90.00
_cell.angle_gamma   90.00
#
_symmetry.space_group_name_H-M   'P 1'
#
loop_
_entity.id
_entity.type
_entity.pdbx_description
1 polymer ?
#
loop_
_entity_poly.entity_id
_entity_poly.type
_entity_poly.pdbx_seq_one_letter_code
_entity_poly.pdbx_strand_id
1 'polypeptide(L)'
;MNQGELFTAFLIDLQRIFRTEVVPKNLSYSQVLAIIIIPDDGIEMSELARALGLENSTVTRLIARLERNNYVTRKKSEADKRSINVFLDQEGVMLQTYIEKKINTFI
;
A
#
# COMPACT_ATOMS: atom_id res chain seq x y z
N MET A 1 -11.24 -10.28 -29.58
CA MET A 1 -10.29 -9.68 -28.61
C MET A 1 -9.24 -10.73 -28.24
N ASN A 2 -7.96 -10.41 -28.37
CA ASN A 2 -6.90 -11.35 -27.99
C ASN A 2 -6.67 -11.31 -26.46
N GLN A 3 -5.84 -12.22 -25.97
CA GLN A 3 -5.58 -12.34 -24.54
C GLN A 3 -4.93 -11.07 -23.94
N GLY A 4 -4.03 -10.44 -24.69
CA GLY A 4 -3.39 -9.21 -24.25
C GLY A 4 -4.37 -8.06 -24.11
N GLU A 5 -5.27 -7.93 -25.07
CA GLU A 5 -6.31 -6.91 -25.01
C GLU A 5 -7.28 -7.15 -23.86
N LEU A 6 -7.66 -8.41 -23.64
CA LEU A 6 -8.53 -8.78 -22.54
C LEU A 6 -7.89 -8.46 -21.19
N PHE A 7 -6.62 -8.80 -21.02
CA PHE A 7 -5.87 -8.53 -19.81
C PHE A 7 -5.80 -7.02 -19.54
N THR A 8 -5.49 -6.25 -20.60
CA THR A 8 -5.38 -4.79 -20.48
C THR A 8 -6.72 -4.16 -20.07
N ALA A 9 -7.80 -4.61 -20.71
CA ALA A 9 -9.14 -4.11 -20.36
C ALA A 9 -9.49 -4.42 -18.90
N PHE A 10 -9.18 -5.63 -18.46
CA PHE A 10 -9.40 -6.05 -17.08
C PHE A 10 -8.60 -5.17 -16.10
N LEU A 11 -7.33 -4.93 -16.39
CA LEU A 11 -6.48 -4.11 -15.56
C LEU A 11 -7.01 -2.67 -15.45
N ILE A 12 -7.42 -2.10 -16.58
CA ILE A 12 -7.95 -0.72 -16.60
C ILE A 12 -9.24 -0.64 -15.78
N ASP A 13 -10.15 -1.59 -15.96
CA ASP A 13 -11.41 -1.60 -15.22
C ASP A 13 -11.17 -1.77 -13.72
N LEU A 14 -10.27 -2.68 -13.36
CA LEU A 14 -9.96 -2.96 -11.97
C LEU A 14 -9.37 -1.75 -11.25
N GLN A 15 -8.39 -1.08 -11.86
CA GLN A 15 -7.77 0.10 -11.24
C GLN A 15 -8.76 1.27 -11.15
N ARG A 16 -9.64 1.41 -12.15
CA ARG A 16 -10.65 2.47 -12.09
C ARG A 16 -11.57 2.27 -10.90
N ILE A 17 -12.10 1.05 -10.73
CA ILE A 17 -12.98 0.71 -9.61
C ILE A 17 -12.25 0.95 -8.30
N PHE A 18 -11.00 0.51 -8.20
CA PHE A 18 -10.20 0.68 -6.99
C PHE A 18 -10.04 2.16 -6.64
N ARG A 19 -9.64 2.97 -7.63
CA ARG A 19 -9.41 4.41 -7.41
C ARG A 19 -10.69 5.16 -7.02
N THR A 20 -11.80 4.83 -7.66
CA THR A 20 -13.04 5.58 -7.46
C THR A 20 -13.84 5.10 -6.26
N GLU A 21 -13.80 3.79 -5.96
CA GLU A 21 -14.68 3.20 -4.96
C GLU A 21 -13.97 2.82 -3.67
N VAL A 22 -12.65 2.57 -3.71
CA VAL A 22 -11.91 2.06 -2.57
C VAL A 22 -11.00 3.12 -1.94
N VAL A 23 -10.31 3.93 -2.75
CA VAL A 23 -9.34 4.91 -2.27
C VAL A 23 -10.05 6.11 -1.63
N PRO A 24 -9.80 6.42 -0.35
CA PRO A 24 -10.34 7.64 0.27
C PRO A 24 -9.80 8.89 -0.42
N LYS A 25 -10.57 9.99 -0.34
CA LYS A 25 -10.21 11.24 -1.02
C LYS A 25 -8.89 11.85 -0.57
N ASN A 26 -8.50 11.60 0.68
CA ASN A 26 -7.28 12.19 1.26
C ASN A 26 -6.02 11.35 1.01
N LEU A 27 -6.14 10.24 0.30
CA LEU A 27 -5.03 9.34 0.05
C LEU A 27 -4.84 9.08 -1.44
N SER A 28 -3.60 8.77 -1.82
CA SER A 28 -3.29 8.36 -3.19
C SER A 28 -3.48 6.86 -3.35
N TYR A 29 -3.59 6.44 -4.60
CA TYR A 29 -3.68 5.03 -4.97
C TYR A 29 -2.50 4.24 -4.38
N SER A 30 -1.27 4.76 -4.54
CA SER A 30 -0.07 4.08 -4.06
C SER A 30 -0.02 3.99 -2.53
N GLN A 31 -0.49 5.02 -1.83
CA GLN A 31 -0.57 4.99 -0.37
C GLN A 31 -1.49 3.88 0.11
N VAL A 32 -2.64 3.74 -0.55
CA VAL A 32 -3.60 2.70 -0.18
C VAL A 32 -3.03 1.31 -0.45
N LEU A 33 -2.35 1.13 -1.58
CA LEU A 33 -1.69 -0.15 -1.86
C LEU A 33 -0.66 -0.52 -0.79
N ALA A 34 0.12 0.46 -0.34
CA ALA A 34 1.09 0.25 0.73
C ALA A 34 0.40 -0.19 2.02
N ILE A 35 -0.67 0.49 2.40
CA ILE A 35 -1.44 0.14 3.61
C ILE A 35 -1.95 -1.31 3.53
N ILE A 36 -2.44 -1.73 2.36
CA ILE A 36 -2.99 -3.08 2.18
C ILE A 36 -1.94 -4.15 2.44
N ILE A 37 -0.72 -3.96 1.95
CA ILE A 37 0.28 -5.04 1.95
C ILE A 37 1.17 -5.06 3.19
N ILE A 38 1.14 -4.05 4.05
CA ILE A 38 1.94 -4.08 5.27
C ILE A 38 1.33 -5.07 6.25
N PRO A 39 2.06 -6.15 6.60
CA PRO A 39 1.54 -7.16 7.52
C PRO A 39 1.62 -6.69 8.98
N ASP A 40 0.97 -7.44 9.86
CA ASP A 40 0.90 -7.10 11.29
C ASP A 40 2.27 -6.98 11.95
N ASP A 41 3.22 -7.79 11.51
CA ASP A 41 4.58 -7.79 12.06
C ASP A 41 5.55 -6.88 11.29
N GLY A 42 5.02 -6.06 10.39
CA GLY A 42 5.83 -5.09 9.65
C GLY A 42 6.48 -5.65 8.41
N ILE A 43 7.10 -4.77 7.64
CA ILE A 43 7.79 -5.15 6.41
C ILE A 43 9.01 -4.24 6.22
N GLU A 44 10.07 -4.79 5.69
CA GLU A 44 11.26 -4.01 5.35
C GLU A 44 10.97 -3.09 4.16
N MET A 45 11.52 -1.88 4.18
CA MET A 45 11.29 -0.86 3.14
C MET A 45 11.61 -1.38 1.74
N SER A 46 12.72 -2.10 1.59
CA SER A 46 13.11 -2.63 0.28
C SER A 46 12.16 -3.73 -0.22
N GLU A 47 11.62 -4.51 0.70
CA GLU A 47 10.62 -5.53 0.34
C GLU A 47 9.31 -4.88 -0.09
N LEU A 48 8.91 -3.81 0.61
CA LEU A 48 7.72 -3.04 0.27
C LEU A 48 7.85 -2.44 -1.13
N ALA A 49 9.01 -1.86 -1.43
CA ALA A 49 9.28 -1.29 -2.76
C ALA A 49 9.17 -2.37 -3.84
N ARG A 50 9.75 -3.54 -3.60
CA ARG A 50 9.70 -4.66 -4.54
C ARG A 50 8.27 -5.12 -4.76
N ALA A 51 7.51 -5.26 -3.68
CA ALA A 51 6.12 -5.71 -3.77
C ALA A 51 5.24 -4.73 -4.55
N LEU A 52 5.50 -3.44 -4.42
CA LEU A 52 4.75 -2.40 -5.13
C LEU A 52 5.26 -2.13 -6.54
N GLY A 53 6.44 -2.67 -6.89
CA GLY A 53 7.06 -2.38 -8.19
C GLY A 53 7.53 -0.94 -8.31
N LEU A 54 7.93 -0.32 -7.19
CA LEU A 54 8.36 1.07 -7.15
C LEU A 54 9.84 1.16 -6.75
N GLU A 55 10.46 2.28 -7.09
CA GLU A 55 11.83 2.55 -6.68
C GLU A 55 11.88 2.88 -5.18
N ASN A 56 13.02 2.59 -4.55
CA ASN A 56 13.20 2.83 -3.11
C ASN A 56 12.95 4.29 -2.73
N SER A 57 13.41 5.25 -3.55
CA SER A 57 13.21 6.67 -3.28
C SER A 57 11.73 7.05 -3.28
N THR A 58 10.96 6.46 -4.18
CA THR A 58 9.51 6.69 -4.28
C THR A 58 8.81 6.16 -3.04
N VAL A 59 9.14 4.94 -2.62
CA VAL A 59 8.54 4.32 -1.43
C VAL A 59 8.93 5.08 -0.16
N THR A 60 10.17 5.56 -0.07
CA THR A 60 10.62 6.36 1.07
C THR A 60 9.75 7.61 1.22
N ARG A 61 9.47 8.32 0.13
CA ARG A 61 8.61 9.50 0.17
C ARG A 61 7.16 9.14 0.53
N LEU A 62 6.67 8.06 -0.06
CA LEU A 62 5.31 7.58 0.19
C LEU A 62 5.11 7.22 1.66
N ILE A 63 6.04 6.48 2.23
CA ILE A 63 5.98 6.08 3.63
C ILE A 63 6.17 7.28 4.57
N ALA A 64 7.03 8.23 4.21
CA ALA A 64 7.21 9.45 5.00
C ALA A 64 5.89 10.23 5.13
N ARG A 65 5.10 10.29 4.06
CA ARG A 65 3.79 10.95 4.11
C ARG A 65 2.81 10.19 4.98
N LEU A 66 2.79 8.86 4.86
CA LEU A 66 1.92 8.03 5.71
C LEU A 66 2.31 8.16 7.18
N GLU A 67 3.60 8.26 7.47
CA GLU A 67 4.08 8.44 8.84
C GLU A 67 3.65 9.79 9.41
N ARG A 68 3.75 10.85 8.62
CA ARG A 68 3.29 12.19 9.06
C ARG A 68 1.80 12.21 9.37
N ASN A 69 1.02 11.40 8.66
CA ASN A 69 -0.42 11.31 8.88
C ASN A 69 -0.79 10.24 9.90
N ASN A 70 0.19 9.71 10.61
CA ASN A 70 0.00 8.76 11.71
C ASN A 70 -0.56 7.39 11.31
N TYR A 71 -0.34 6.97 10.07
CA TYR A 71 -0.78 5.65 9.63
C TYR A 71 0.28 4.58 9.84
N VAL A 72 1.55 4.95 9.79
CA VAL A 72 2.67 4.01 9.91
C VAL A 72 3.78 4.58 10.79
N THR A 73 4.65 3.69 11.26
CA THR A 73 5.86 4.05 11.98
C THR A 73 7.05 3.30 11.36
N ARG A 74 8.16 4.00 11.17
CA ARG A 74 9.40 3.40 10.71
C ARG A 74 10.32 3.13 11.89
N LYS A 75 10.93 1.95 11.91
CA LYS A 75 11.89 1.58 12.94
C LYS A 75 13.10 0.91 12.29
N LYS A 76 14.29 1.23 12.79
CA LYS A 76 15.49 0.54 12.37
C LYS A 76 15.43 -0.92 12.86
N SER A 77 15.89 -1.84 12.02
CA SER A 77 15.99 -3.25 12.41
C SER A 77 17.04 -3.42 13.48
N GLU A 78 16.74 -4.20 14.51
CA GLU A 78 17.72 -4.53 15.54
C GLU A 78 18.80 -5.46 14.99
N ALA A 79 18.43 -6.32 14.04
CA ALA A 79 19.35 -7.26 13.43
C ALA A 79 20.29 -6.59 12.43
N ASP A 80 19.81 -5.59 11.69
CA ASP A 80 20.60 -4.87 10.70
C ASP A 80 20.20 -3.38 10.72
N LYS A 81 21.05 -2.56 11.31
CA LYS A 81 20.80 -1.12 11.50
C LYS A 81 20.68 -0.35 10.18
N ARG A 82 21.05 -0.96 9.05
CA ARG A 82 20.89 -0.36 7.73
C ARG A 82 19.52 -0.60 7.15
N SER A 83 18.76 -1.53 7.72
CA SER A 83 17.42 -1.85 7.29
C SER A 83 16.39 -1.08 8.11
N ILE A 84 15.34 -0.62 7.44
CA ILE A 84 14.22 0.07 8.09
C ILE A 84 12.98 -0.76 7.87
N ASN A 85 12.26 -1.06 8.95
CA ASN A 85 10.97 -1.75 8.91
C ASN A 85 9.83 -0.76 9.09
N VAL A 86 8.74 -1.02 8.38
CA VAL A 86 7.51 -0.20 8.44
C VAL A 86 6.43 -1.02 9.13
N PHE A 87 5.76 -0.40 10.08
CA PHE A 87 4.66 -1.01 10.84
C PHE A 87 3.42 -0.14 10.72
N LEU A 88 2.25 -0.77 10.67
CA LEU A 88 1.00 -0.03 10.76
C LEU A 88 0.81 0.46 12.20
N ASP A 89 0.46 1.74 12.35
CA ASP A 89 -0.04 2.28 13.61
C ASP A 89 -1.52 1.91 13.75
N GLN A 90 -2.12 2.26 14.88
CA GLN A 90 -3.53 1.98 15.12
C GLN A 90 -4.42 2.51 14.01
N GLU A 91 -4.18 3.76 13.57
CA GLU A 91 -4.92 4.36 12.46
C GLU A 91 -4.70 3.61 11.16
N GLY A 92 -3.48 3.11 10.93
CA GLY A 92 -3.17 2.31 9.75
C GLY A 92 -3.92 0.98 9.73
N VAL A 93 -4.01 0.33 10.90
CA VAL A 93 -4.77 -0.93 11.02
C VAL A 93 -6.25 -0.68 10.75
N MET A 94 -6.80 0.40 11.28
CA MET A 94 -8.20 0.75 11.05
C MET A 94 -8.46 1.04 9.58
N LEU A 95 -7.56 1.75 8.93
CA LEU A 95 -7.66 2.04 7.50
C LEU A 95 -7.56 0.76 6.67
N GLN A 96 -6.62 -0.12 7.00
CA GLN A 96 -6.47 -1.40 6.29
C GLN A 96 -7.75 -2.23 6.38
N THR A 97 -8.35 -2.30 7.56
CA THR A 97 -9.61 -3.02 7.78
C THR A 97 -10.75 -2.42 6.95
N TYR A 98 -10.84 -1.10 6.93
CA TYR A 98 -11.84 -0.39 6.12
C TYR A 98 -11.69 -0.71 4.63
N ILE A 99 -10.45 -0.67 4.13
CA ILE A 99 -10.15 -0.95 2.73
C ILE A 99 -10.52 -2.40 2.38
N GLU A 100 -10.17 -3.35 3.25
CA GLU A 100 -10.49 -4.76 3.04
C GLU A 100 -12.00 -4.98 2.93
N LYS A 101 -12.77 -4.33 3.77
CA LYS A 101 -14.24 -4.42 3.72
C LYS A 101 -14.77 -3.84 2.42
N LYS A 102 -14.22 -2.72 1.96
CA LYS A 102 -14.63 -2.11 0.68
C LYS A 102 -14.34 -3.04 -0.48
N ILE A 103 -13.16 -3.64 -0.50
CA ILE A 103 -12.78 -4.57 -1.57
C ILE A 103 -13.75 -5.76 -1.58
N ASN A 104 -14.08 -6.29 -0.42
CA ASN A 104 -14.98 -7.44 -0.33
C ASN A 104 -16.39 -7.14 -0.85
N THR A 105 -16.80 -5.89 -0.91
CA THR A 105 -18.12 -5.55 -1.48
C THR A 105 -18.17 -5.73 -2.99
N PHE A 106 -17.01 -5.85 -3.67
CA PHE A 106 -16.95 -6.01 -5.11
C PHE A 106 -16.67 -7.45 -5.57
N ILE A 107 -16.57 -8.38 -4.65
CA ILE A 107 -16.25 -9.79 -4.98
C ILE A 107 -17.50 -10.70 -4.87
#